data_b9b655da331d98fd12f38f4c68f03fe5
#
_entry.id   b9b655da331d98fd12f38f4c68f03fe5
#
_cell.length_a   1.000
_cell.length_b   1.000
_cell.length_c   1.000
_cell.angle_alpha   90.00
_cell.angle_beta   90.00
_cell.angle_gamma   90.00
#
_symmetry.space_group_name_H-M   'P 1'
#
loop_
_entity.id
_entity.type
_entity.pdbx_description
1 polymer ?
#
loop_
_entity_poly.entity_id
_entity_poly.type
_entity_poly.pdbx_seq_one_letter_code
_entity_poly.pdbx_strand_id
1 'polypeptide(L)'
;MRIARPKLLGSALVVALCAAHSLLTPQVARTQSAPTTQPAPVTAIRAGRLVDPATGTTATNQIILVQGGRFTAIGANIAIPVGATVIDLSQLTVVPGLVDAHNHLALTYKEIPERNIYYLTYVLDDTPLRAIQAASNGIQMLASGFTIVRDMGNNGNYADIALRKAIEQGWLPGPTIIPSGLIIGGLGGQFSPTPEMAIDKKLVYPEYLEADTHDEIIKAVRQNALFGARVIKICVDCKPWGYTTDEIRLFISEAAKAGLKVEGHVQTVDGARRAVDAGIWSIAHDRGMNDSIHKVMATKRIFRAGTETPLSLVGHQTPQRYEATVAMLRNGWENKVPLTFSTDADYYVPGKTRGEVAIEFIETWKAAGIPAPDILKAMTIVGYEVSETQDTRGPIKVGMWADFIAVPGNPLLSIDALRNVQFVMKNGMVFKQGGVMTPGAFFNGGPVNGYNQR
;
A
#
# COMPACT_ATOMS: atom_id res chain seq x y z
N MET A 1 14.14 -70.08 18.72
CA MET A 1 12.76 -70.65 18.72
C MET A 1 12.12 -70.23 17.39
N ARG A 2 11.95 -71.23 16.49
CA ARG A 2 11.32 -71.10 15.16
C ARG A 2 9.81 -70.94 15.32
N ILE A 3 9.13 -70.15 14.46
CA ILE A 3 7.76 -70.38 13.95
C ILE A 3 7.54 -69.28 12.93
N ALA A 4 7.56 -69.52 11.66
CA ALA A 4 6.65 -70.13 10.69
C ALA A 4 5.70 -69.07 10.06
N ARG A 5 5.93 -68.82 8.75
CA ARG A 5 4.99 -68.12 7.82
C ARG A 5 3.82 -69.00 7.47
N PRO A 6 2.66 -68.47 7.18
CA PRO A 6 1.73 -69.17 6.29
C PRO A 6 1.50 -68.43 4.97
N LYS A 7 1.15 -69.27 4.03
CA LYS A 7 1.10 -69.21 2.59
C LYS A 7 -0.03 -68.34 2.03
N LEU A 8 0.24 -67.86 0.84
CA LEU A 8 -0.70 -67.38 -0.18
C LEU A 8 -1.81 -68.39 -0.47
N LEU A 9 -3.05 -67.89 -0.61
CA LEU A 9 -4.11 -68.55 -1.36
C LEU A 9 -4.77 -67.47 -2.24
N GLY A 10 -4.80 -67.76 -3.54
CA GLY A 10 -5.40 -66.92 -4.57
C GLY A 10 -6.93 -67.04 -4.55
N SER A 11 -7.57 -66.01 -5.01
CA SER A 11 -8.99 -66.03 -5.30
C SER A 11 -9.31 -65.38 -6.62
N ALA A 12 -10.09 -66.08 -7.35
CA ALA A 12 -10.46 -65.99 -8.74
C ALA A 12 -11.10 -64.69 -9.18
N LEU A 13 -10.80 -64.34 -10.42
CA LEU A 13 -11.39 -63.31 -11.26
C LEU A 13 -12.86 -63.73 -11.60
N VAL A 14 -13.87 -63.01 -11.17
CA VAL A 14 -15.22 -63.09 -11.68
C VAL A 14 -15.45 -61.95 -12.67
N VAL A 15 -15.46 -62.32 -13.95
CA VAL A 15 -15.89 -61.43 -15.05
C VAL A 15 -17.41 -61.49 -15.12
N ALA A 16 -18.11 -60.43 -14.75
CA ALA A 16 -19.53 -60.23 -14.99
C ALA A 16 -19.73 -59.46 -16.30
N LEU A 17 -20.20 -60.12 -17.33
CA LEU A 17 -20.74 -59.49 -18.56
C LEU A 17 -22.05 -58.80 -18.20
N CYS A 18 -22.05 -57.44 -18.21
CA CYS A 18 -23.27 -56.67 -18.28
C CYS A 18 -23.51 -56.27 -19.73
N ALA A 19 -24.57 -56.90 -20.33
CA ALA A 19 -25.04 -56.52 -21.65
C ALA A 19 -25.61 -55.08 -21.64
N ALA A 20 -25.01 -54.20 -22.42
CA ALA A 20 -25.46 -52.84 -22.58
C ALA A 20 -26.68 -52.81 -23.52
N HIS A 21 -27.86 -52.48 -23.01
CA HIS A 21 -28.99 -52.00 -23.81
C HIS A 21 -28.80 -50.50 -24.06
N SER A 22 -28.37 -50.18 -25.27
CA SER A 22 -28.31 -48.81 -25.75
C SER A 22 -29.71 -48.30 -26.06
N LEU A 23 -30.33 -47.60 -25.11
CA LEU A 23 -31.49 -46.77 -25.39
C LEU A 23 -30.96 -45.45 -26.00
N LEU A 24 -31.14 -45.29 -27.30
CA LEU A 24 -30.96 -44.05 -28.04
C LEU A 24 -32.02 -43.02 -27.57
N THR A 25 -31.69 -42.20 -26.58
CA THR A 25 -32.43 -40.99 -26.29
C THR A 25 -31.92 -39.89 -27.25
N PRO A 26 -32.81 -39.17 -27.96
CA PRO A 26 -32.35 -38.04 -28.78
C PRO A 26 -31.75 -36.97 -27.89
N GLN A 27 -30.45 -36.78 -28.04
CA GLN A 27 -29.73 -35.67 -27.39
C GLN A 27 -30.18 -34.37 -28.05
N VAL A 28 -31.12 -33.67 -27.40
CA VAL A 28 -31.48 -32.32 -27.79
C VAL A 28 -30.22 -31.47 -27.54
N ALA A 29 -29.55 -31.12 -28.62
CA ALA A 29 -28.45 -30.16 -28.56
C ALA A 29 -28.98 -28.82 -28.01
N ARG A 30 -28.81 -28.60 -26.70
CA ARG A 30 -28.95 -27.29 -26.13
C ARG A 30 -27.81 -26.44 -26.71
N THR A 31 -28.14 -25.67 -27.73
CA THR A 31 -27.31 -24.52 -28.11
C THR A 31 -27.23 -23.62 -26.88
N GLN A 32 -26.16 -23.74 -26.10
CA GLN A 32 -25.79 -22.70 -25.16
C GLN A 32 -25.45 -21.48 -26.02
N SER A 33 -26.41 -20.55 -26.13
CA SER A 33 -26.12 -19.20 -26.59
C SER A 33 -24.99 -18.69 -25.69
N ALA A 34 -23.86 -18.32 -26.31
CA ALA A 34 -22.79 -17.64 -25.59
C ALA A 34 -23.41 -16.45 -24.84
N PRO A 35 -23.06 -16.22 -23.57
CA PRO A 35 -23.58 -15.10 -22.83
C PRO A 35 -23.24 -13.84 -23.62
N THR A 36 -24.24 -13.14 -24.14
CA THR A 36 -24.09 -11.81 -24.70
C THR A 36 -23.69 -10.93 -23.51
N THR A 37 -22.39 -10.69 -23.34
CA THR A 37 -21.88 -9.72 -22.38
C THR A 37 -22.37 -8.34 -22.83
N GLN A 38 -23.43 -7.86 -22.22
CA GLN A 38 -23.78 -6.45 -22.38
C GLN A 38 -22.56 -5.62 -21.97
N PRO A 39 -22.21 -4.58 -22.75
CA PRO A 39 -21.12 -3.68 -22.37
C PRO A 39 -21.37 -3.14 -20.96
N ALA A 40 -20.32 -3.09 -20.14
CA ALA A 40 -20.43 -2.52 -18.81
C ALA A 40 -21.03 -1.10 -18.89
N PRO A 41 -21.89 -0.70 -17.94
CA PRO A 41 -22.51 0.63 -17.97
C PRO A 41 -21.43 1.72 -17.93
N VAL A 42 -21.68 2.82 -18.62
CA VAL A 42 -20.80 3.98 -18.64
C VAL A 42 -21.18 4.91 -17.50
N THR A 43 -20.18 5.37 -16.75
CA THR A 43 -20.31 6.49 -15.81
C THR A 43 -19.64 7.72 -16.41
N ALA A 44 -20.36 8.83 -16.47
CA ALA A 44 -19.85 10.12 -16.93
C ALA A 44 -19.71 11.09 -15.76
N ILE A 45 -18.51 11.62 -15.56
CA ILE A 45 -18.21 12.59 -14.52
C ILE A 45 -18.08 13.98 -15.15
N ARG A 46 -18.84 14.96 -14.64
CA ARG A 46 -18.68 16.37 -14.99
C ARG A 46 -17.76 17.00 -13.96
N ALA A 47 -16.50 17.25 -14.31
CA ALA A 47 -15.51 17.87 -13.46
C ALA A 47 -15.41 19.38 -13.70
N GLY A 48 -15.61 20.19 -12.67
CA GLY A 48 -15.42 21.64 -12.77
C GLY A 48 -13.97 22.00 -13.07
N ARG A 49 -13.06 21.34 -12.41
CA ARG A 49 -11.62 21.39 -12.64
C ARG A 49 -11.03 19.98 -12.60
N LEU A 50 -10.01 19.76 -13.43
CA LEU A 50 -9.20 18.55 -13.45
C LEU A 50 -7.74 18.94 -13.29
N VAL A 51 -7.09 18.47 -12.25
CA VAL A 51 -5.67 18.75 -11.96
C VAL A 51 -4.80 17.64 -12.53
N ASP A 52 -3.74 18.04 -13.21
CA ASP A 52 -2.60 17.17 -13.54
C ASP A 52 -1.41 17.53 -12.65
N PRO A 53 -1.09 16.71 -11.62
CA PRO A 53 0.03 16.97 -10.73
C PRO A 53 1.40 16.84 -11.41
N ALA A 54 1.51 16.09 -12.51
CA ALA A 54 2.77 15.90 -13.22
C ALA A 54 3.25 17.19 -13.88
N THR A 55 2.30 17.94 -14.46
CA THR A 55 2.57 19.22 -15.17
C THR A 55 2.26 20.44 -14.31
N GLY A 56 1.56 20.26 -13.17
CA GLY A 56 1.09 21.38 -12.34
C GLY A 56 -0.01 22.21 -13.02
N THR A 57 -0.77 21.64 -13.94
CA THR A 57 -1.80 22.35 -14.69
C THR A 57 -3.22 21.98 -14.24
N THR A 58 -4.18 22.84 -14.59
CA THR A 58 -5.60 22.65 -14.31
C THR A 58 -6.39 22.87 -15.59
N ALA A 59 -7.18 21.87 -16.02
CA ALA A 59 -8.17 22.00 -17.05
C ALA A 59 -9.56 22.24 -16.46
N THR A 60 -10.41 23.06 -17.10
CA THR A 60 -11.77 23.37 -16.62
C THR A 60 -12.82 22.65 -17.45
N ASN A 61 -14.00 22.41 -16.85
CA ASN A 61 -15.18 21.86 -17.51
C ASN A 61 -14.90 20.58 -18.30
N GLN A 62 -14.27 19.59 -17.63
CA GLN A 62 -13.92 18.33 -18.24
C GLN A 62 -15.03 17.29 -18.08
N ILE A 63 -15.28 16.50 -19.12
CA ILE A 63 -16.05 15.26 -19.05
C ILE A 63 -15.07 14.10 -18.97
N ILE A 64 -15.27 13.22 -17.98
CA ILE A 64 -14.50 12.00 -17.80
C ILE A 64 -15.45 10.82 -17.93
N LEU A 65 -15.19 9.91 -18.88
CA LEU A 65 -15.96 8.68 -19.02
C LEU A 65 -15.23 7.52 -18.39
N VAL A 66 -15.97 6.73 -17.62
CA VAL A 66 -15.48 5.51 -16.96
C VAL A 66 -16.35 4.33 -17.40
N GLN A 67 -15.72 3.24 -17.83
CA GLN A 67 -16.39 2.00 -18.20
C GLN A 67 -15.49 0.80 -17.83
N GLY A 68 -16.07 -0.24 -17.27
CA GLY A 68 -15.30 -1.40 -16.81
C GLY A 68 -14.22 -1.05 -15.78
N GLY A 69 -14.44 -0.02 -14.98
CA GLY A 69 -13.50 0.44 -13.95
C GLY A 69 -12.35 1.30 -14.47
N ARG A 70 -12.29 1.63 -15.75
CA ARG A 70 -11.20 2.37 -16.38
C ARG A 70 -11.67 3.67 -17.02
N PHE A 71 -10.78 4.65 -17.09
CA PHE A 71 -11.00 5.85 -17.89
C PHE A 71 -11.04 5.50 -19.38
N THR A 72 -12.10 5.89 -20.08
CA THR A 72 -12.28 5.62 -21.52
C THR A 72 -12.22 6.86 -22.38
N ALA A 73 -12.57 8.03 -21.84
CA ALA A 73 -12.41 9.31 -22.51
C ALA A 73 -12.27 10.45 -21.48
N ILE A 74 -11.49 11.47 -21.79
CA ILE A 74 -11.26 12.66 -20.96
C ILE A 74 -11.13 13.88 -21.87
N GLY A 75 -11.91 14.93 -21.61
CA GLY A 75 -11.83 16.17 -22.39
C GLY A 75 -13.03 17.09 -22.21
N ALA A 76 -12.91 18.35 -22.68
CA ALA A 76 -13.97 19.35 -22.55
C ALA A 76 -15.18 19.07 -23.49
N ASN A 77 -14.93 18.48 -24.66
CA ASN A 77 -15.94 18.30 -25.73
C ASN A 77 -16.36 16.83 -25.87
N ILE A 78 -16.28 16.03 -24.83
CA ILE A 78 -16.69 14.63 -24.83
C ILE A 78 -18.22 14.57 -24.74
N ALA A 79 -18.87 13.91 -25.69
CA ALA A 79 -20.30 13.62 -25.64
C ALA A 79 -20.57 12.57 -24.54
N ILE A 80 -21.56 12.83 -23.69
CA ILE A 80 -22.02 11.86 -22.69
C ILE A 80 -22.93 10.86 -23.42
N PRO A 81 -22.61 9.55 -23.41
CA PRO A 81 -23.44 8.54 -24.05
C PRO A 81 -24.85 8.50 -23.45
N VAL A 82 -25.84 8.21 -24.30
CA VAL A 82 -27.22 7.98 -23.85
C VAL A 82 -27.24 6.78 -22.90
N GLY A 83 -27.93 6.93 -21.78
CA GLY A 83 -27.99 5.90 -20.71
C GLY A 83 -26.80 5.86 -19.75
N ALA A 84 -25.82 6.74 -19.90
CA ALA A 84 -24.73 6.86 -18.95
C ALA A 84 -25.23 7.40 -17.59
N THR A 85 -24.71 6.84 -16.50
CA THR A 85 -24.90 7.42 -15.16
C THR A 85 -24.07 8.69 -15.06
N VAL A 86 -24.71 9.83 -14.79
CA VAL A 86 -24.00 11.13 -14.69
C VAL A 86 -23.72 11.46 -13.23
N ILE A 87 -22.47 11.73 -12.91
CA ILE A 87 -22.03 12.25 -11.60
C ILE A 87 -21.57 13.69 -11.79
N ASP A 88 -22.24 14.61 -11.14
CA ASP A 88 -21.93 16.04 -11.24
C ASP A 88 -20.95 16.48 -10.14
N LEU A 89 -19.72 16.77 -10.56
CA LEU A 89 -18.63 17.34 -9.74
C LEU A 89 -18.21 18.72 -10.30
N SER A 90 -19.14 19.44 -10.96
CA SER A 90 -18.85 20.73 -11.64
C SER A 90 -18.41 21.84 -10.66
N GLN A 91 -18.71 21.71 -9.37
CA GLN A 91 -18.27 22.64 -8.33
C GLN A 91 -16.96 22.20 -7.65
N LEU A 92 -16.42 21.04 -7.99
CA LEU A 92 -15.25 20.43 -7.35
C LEU A 92 -14.05 20.39 -8.30
N THR A 93 -12.89 20.16 -7.70
CA THR A 93 -11.65 19.86 -8.40
C THR A 93 -11.38 18.37 -8.31
N VAL A 94 -11.33 17.71 -9.46
CA VAL A 94 -10.93 16.31 -9.60
C VAL A 94 -9.41 16.24 -9.57
N VAL A 95 -8.90 15.33 -8.73
CA VAL A 95 -7.47 15.10 -8.49
C VAL A 95 -7.23 13.61 -8.54
N PRO A 96 -6.09 13.12 -9.05
CA PRO A 96 -5.73 11.71 -8.93
C PRO A 96 -5.76 11.25 -7.46
N GLY A 97 -6.03 9.96 -7.24
CA GLY A 97 -6.06 9.41 -5.89
C GLY A 97 -4.72 9.54 -5.18
N LEU A 98 -4.74 9.81 -3.89
CA LEU A 98 -3.54 10.05 -3.09
C LEU A 98 -2.81 8.74 -2.75
N VAL A 99 -1.51 8.84 -2.48
CA VAL A 99 -0.65 7.75 -2.02
C VAL A 99 -0.07 8.11 -0.66
N ASP A 100 -0.17 7.18 0.28
CA ASP A 100 0.70 7.15 1.44
C ASP A 100 1.76 6.07 1.21
N ALA A 101 3.00 6.50 1.03
CA ALA A 101 4.08 5.62 0.62
C ALA A 101 4.76 4.88 1.78
N HIS A 102 4.33 5.10 3.01
CA HIS A 102 4.80 4.39 4.20
C HIS A 102 3.78 4.50 5.33
N ASN A 103 3.09 3.43 5.62
CA ASN A 103 2.08 3.33 6.67
C ASN A 103 2.15 1.94 7.34
N HIS A 104 1.44 1.76 8.46
CA HIS A 104 1.30 0.53 9.23
C HIS A 104 -0.17 0.31 9.57
N LEU A 105 -0.94 -0.25 8.64
CA LEU A 105 -2.40 -0.36 8.78
C LEU A 105 -2.82 -1.34 9.89
N ALA A 106 -2.03 -2.40 10.13
CA ALA A 106 -2.31 -3.39 11.16
C ALA A 106 -1.72 -3.03 12.53
N LEU A 107 -1.25 -1.79 12.70
CA LEU A 107 -0.76 -1.28 13.96
C LEU A 107 -1.54 -0.03 14.37
N THR A 108 -2.04 -0.01 15.59
CA THR A 108 -2.64 1.19 16.21
C THR A 108 -2.19 1.25 17.65
N TYR A 109 -1.32 2.19 17.96
CA TYR A 109 -0.94 2.47 19.33
C TYR A 109 -2.15 2.88 20.14
N LYS A 110 -2.33 2.23 21.27
CA LYS A 110 -3.32 2.61 22.26
C LYS A 110 -2.80 3.78 23.07
N GLU A 111 -3.69 4.69 23.41
CA GLU A 111 -3.39 5.81 24.29
C GLU A 111 -3.17 5.29 25.72
N ILE A 112 -1.92 4.93 26.04
CA ILE A 112 -1.53 4.54 27.39
C ILE A 112 -0.38 5.47 27.81
N PRO A 113 -0.44 6.06 29.02
CA PRO A 113 0.59 6.98 29.51
C PRO A 113 1.98 6.37 29.68
N GLU A 114 2.13 5.08 29.47
CA GLU A 114 3.35 4.30 29.75
C GLU A 114 4.28 4.17 28.54
N ARG A 115 5.59 4.19 28.80
CA ARG A 115 6.66 4.35 27.83
C ARG A 115 6.88 3.18 26.84
N ASN A 116 6.06 2.10 26.84
CA ASN A 116 6.25 0.91 26.02
C ASN A 116 4.97 0.45 25.30
N ILE A 117 4.23 1.39 24.75
CA ILE A 117 2.96 1.19 24.03
C ILE A 117 3.10 0.19 22.89
N TYR A 118 4.25 0.19 22.21
CA TYR A 118 4.53 -0.69 21.07
C TYR A 118 4.44 -2.18 21.46
N TYR A 119 5.10 -2.56 22.56
CA TYR A 119 5.07 -3.95 23.04
C TYR A 119 3.72 -4.39 23.56
N LEU A 120 3.02 -3.48 24.24
CA LEU A 120 1.68 -3.78 24.72
C LEU A 120 0.74 -4.13 23.57
N THR A 121 0.85 -3.46 22.43
CA THR A 121 0.07 -3.78 21.24
C THR A 121 0.37 -5.20 20.74
N TYR A 122 1.63 -5.63 20.70
CA TYR A 122 1.98 -6.99 20.29
C TYR A 122 1.52 -8.06 21.27
N VAL A 123 1.49 -7.76 22.55
CA VAL A 123 1.09 -8.70 23.59
C VAL A 123 -0.43 -8.80 23.72
N LEU A 124 -1.14 -7.68 23.52
CA LEU A 124 -2.58 -7.59 23.77
C LEU A 124 -3.44 -7.82 22.53
N ASP A 125 -2.94 -7.49 21.35
CA ASP A 125 -3.69 -7.57 20.10
C ASP A 125 -3.19 -8.77 19.28
N ASP A 126 -3.98 -9.82 19.23
CA ASP A 126 -3.68 -11.00 18.43
C ASP A 126 -3.78 -10.71 16.90
N THR A 127 -3.20 -11.58 16.08
CA THR A 127 -3.17 -11.41 14.62
C THR A 127 -4.55 -11.22 13.99
N PRO A 128 -5.61 -11.98 14.36
CA PRO A 128 -6.97 -11.75 13.84
C PRO A 128 -7.50 -10.36 14.15
N LEU A 129 -7.33 -9.86 15.37
CA LEU A 129 -7.76 -8.52 15.75
C LEU A 129 -7.02 -7.45 14.94
N ARG A 130 -5.72 -7.62 14.75
CA ARG A 130 -4.89 -6.70 13.97
C ARG A 130 -5.28 -6.70 12.48
N ALA A 131 -5.71 -7.83 11.91
CA ALA A 131 -6.25 -7.87 10.56
C ALA A 131 -7.57 -7.07 10.44
N ILE A 132 -8.43 -7.12 11.46
CA ILE A 132 -9.66 -6.32 11.52
C ILE A 132 -9.32 -4.82 11.69
N GLN A 133 -8.34 -4.48 12.52
CA GLN A 133 -7.83 -3.10 12.62
C GLN A 133 -7.32 -2.59 11.28
N ALA A 134 -6.55 -3.41 10.55
CA ALA A 134 -6.03 -3.06 9.23
C ALA A 134 -7.15 -2.77 8.23
N ALA A 135 -8.22 -3.56 8.25
CA ALA A 135 -9.42 -3.34 7.42
C ALA A 135 -10.09 -1.99 7.76
N SER A 136 -10.29 -1.71 9.04
CA SER A 136 -10.85 -0.43 9.50
C SER A 136 -9.98 0.76 9.10
N ASN A 137 -8.67 0.69 9.34
CA ASN A 137 -7.72 1.73 8.98
C ASN A 137 -7.65 1.94 7.45
N GLY A 138 -7.69 0.86 6.67
CA GLY A 138 -7.70 0.92 5.21
C GLY A 138 -8.94 1.66 4.67
N ILE A 139 -10.12 1.39 5.22
CA ILE A 139 -11.36 2.10 4.88
C ILE A 139 -11.24 3.59 5.21
N GLN A 140 -10.69 3.94 6.38
CA GLN A 140 -10.48 5.32 6.80
C GLN A 140 -9.48 6.05 5.89
N MET A 141 -8.40 5.39 5.46
CA MET A 141 -7.46 5.94 4.47
C MET A 141 -8.16 6.22 3.15
N LEU A 142 -8.94 5.27 2.62
CA LEU A 142 -9.71 5.45 1.38
C LEU A 142 -10.71 6.62 1.50
N ALA A 143 -11.42 6.74 2.62
CA ALA A 143 -12.37 7.82 2.88
C ALA A 143 -11.71 9.21 2.86
N SER A 144 -10.42 9.30 3.20
CA SER A 144 -9.62 10.52 3.14
C SER A 144 -8.87 10.70 1.81
N GLY A 145 -9.15 9.84 0.81
CA GLY A 145 -8.64 9.98 -0.55
C GLY A 145 -7.35 9.24 -0.87
N PHE A 146 -6.78 8.50 0.07
CA PHE A 146 -5.63 7.62 -0.20
C PHE A 146 -6.10 6.37 -0.93
N THR A 147 -5.89 6.32 -2.23
CA THR A 147 -6.28 5.18 -3.08
C THR A 147 -5.20 4.12 -3.19
N ILE A 148 -3.99 4.43 -2.75
CA ILE A 148 -2.85 3.52 -2.66
C ILE A 148 -2.18 3.74 -1.30
N VAL A 149 -1.82 2.65 -0.63
CA VAL A 149 -1.06 2.66 0.63
C VAL A 149 0.03 1.60 0.56
N ARG A 150 1.27 2.01 0.82
CA ARG A 150 2.35 1.05 1.07
C ARG A 150 2.36 0.71 2.55
N ASP A 151 2.12 -0.54 2.87
CA ASP A 151 2.14 -1.06 4.25
C ASP A 151 3.51 -1.67 4.53
N MET A 152 4.28 -1.01 5.39
CA MET A 152 5.71 -1.26 5.56
C MET A 152 6.05 -2.16 6.76
N GLY A 153 5.13 -3.04 7.13
CA GLY A 153 5.33 -4.04 8.17
C GLY A 153 4.62 -3.71 9.49
N ASN A 154 5.08 -4.33 10.60
CA ASN A 154 4.39 -4.27 11.88
C ASN A 154 2.92 -4.72 11.76
N ASN A 155 2.71 -5.80 11.01
CA ASN A 155 1.42 -6.18 10.47
C ASN A 155 0.79 -7.41 11.16
N GLY A 156 1.36 -7.89 12.28
CA GLY A 156 0.80 -9.03 13.00
C GLY A 156 0.76 -10.28 12.14
N ASN A 157 1.90 -10.69 11.57
CA ASN A 157 2.03 -11.93 10.82
C ASN A 157 1.21 -11.98 9.50
N TYR A 158 1.53 -11.09 8.56
CA TYR A 158 0.95 -11.00 7.22
C TYR A 158 -0.52 -10.52 7.14
N ALA A 159 -0.97 -9.77 8.13
CA ALA A 159 -2.31 -9.16 8.08
C ALA A 159 -2.47 -8.14 6.94
N ASP A 160 -1.40 -7.44 6.56
CA ASP A 160 -1.32 -6.55 5.39
C ASP A 160 -1.62 -7.29 4.07
N ILE A 161 -1.06 -8.49 3.90
CA ILE A 161 -1.29 -9.34 2.72
C ILE A 161 -2.71 -9.89 2.73
N ALA A 162 -3.23 -10.28 3.91
CA ALA A 162 -4.62 -10.70 4.04
C ALA A 162 -5.58 -9.56 3.69
N LEU A 163 -5.32 -8.34 4.16
CA LEU A 163 -6.08 -7.13 3.82
C LEU A 163 -6.06 -6.89 2.31
N ARG A 164 -4.88 -6.91 1.67
CA ARG A 164 -4.79 -6.76 0.22
C ARG A 164 -5.68 -7.75 -0.52
N LYS A 165 -5.57 -9.04 -0.18
CA LYS A 165 -6.35 -10.11 -0.80
C LYS A 165 -7.86 -9.91 -0.61
N ALA A 166 -8.29 -9.51 0.59
CA ALA A 166 -9.70 -9.26 0.89
C ALA A 166 -10.26 -8.08 0.07
N ILE A 167 -9.49 -6.99 -0.09
CA ILE A 167 -9.88 -5.86 -0.93
C ILE A 167 -9.93 -6.26 -2.41
N GLU A 168 -8.93 -6.99 -2.91
CA GLU A 168 -8.85 -7.46 -4.30
C GLU A 168 -10.00 -8.41 -4.64
N GLN A 169 -10.47 -9.21 -3.67
CA GLN A 169 -11.62 -10.09 -3.82
C GLN A 169 -12.98 -9.39 -3.66
N GLY A 170 -12.97 -8.08 -3.37
CA GLY A 170 -14.19 -7.29 -3.18
C GLY A 170 -14.96 -7.59 -1.89
N TRP A 171 -14.32 -8.21 -0.89
CA TRP A 171 -14.97 -8.50 0.40
C TRP A 171 -15.14 -7.26 1.26
N LEU A 172 -14.26 -6.28 1.08
CA LEU A 172 -14.32 -4.99 1.77
C LEU A 172 -13.71 -3.88 0.90
N PRO A 173 -14.15 -2.62 1.09
CA PRO A 173 -13.53 -1.47 0.45
C PRO A 173 -12.17 -1.17 1.04
N GLY A 174 -11.28 -0.59 0.23
CA GLY A 174 -9.98 -0.16 0.69
C GLY A 174 -9.11 0.38 -0.44
N PRO A 175 -7.95 0.95 -0.10
CA PRO A 175 -6.95 1.36 -1.08
C PRO A 175 -6.29 0.15 -1.74
N THR A 176 -5.54 0.36 -2.81
CA THR A 176 -4.57 -0.62 -3.29
C THR A 176 -3.47 -0.74 -2.24
N ILE A 177 -3.31 -1.91 -1.66
CA ILE A 177 -2.27 -2.16 -0.66
C ILE A 177 -1.02 -2.69 -1.37
N ILE A 178 0.14 -2.09 -1.06
CA ILE A 178 1.47 -2.57 -1.43
C ILE A 178 2.13 -3.10 -0.15
N PRO A 179 1.91 -4.37 0.19
CA PRO A 179 2.33 -4.90 1.49
C PRO A 179 3.78 -5.37 1.45
N SER A 180 4.50 -5.16 2.55
CA SER A 180 5.86 -5.66 2.72
C SER A 180 5.92 -7.07 3.34
N GLY A 181 4.85 -7.52 3.97
CA GLY A 181 4.93 -8.67 4.87
C GLY A 181 5.74 -8.34 6.13
N LEU A 182 6.45 -9.32 6.66
CA LEU A 182 7.25 -9.14 7.87
C LEU A 182 8.51 -8.31 7.57
N ILE A 183 8.86 -7.41 8.47
CA ILE A 183 10.14 -6.68 8.40
C ILE A 183 11.28 -7.68 8.60
N ILE A 184 12.35 -7.55 7.82
CA ILE A 184 13.55 -8.38 7.96
C ILE A 184 14.62 -7.56 8.68
N GLY A 185 15.21 -8.11 9.73
CA GLY A 185 16.25 -7.48 10.54
C GLY A 185 17.23 -8.50 11.11
N GLY A 186 18.31 -8.00 11.69
CA GLY A 186 19.23 -8.84 12.46
C GLY A 186 18.60 -9.33 13.78
N LEU A 187 19.33 -10.18 14.50
CA LEU A 187 18.90 -10.75 15.77
C LEU A 187 18.34 -9.69 16.73
N GLY A 188 17.16 -9.94 17.27
CA GLY A 188 16.44 -9.05 18.15
C GLY A 188 15.53 -8.05 17.45
N GLY A 189 15.46 -8.04 16.12
CA GLY A 189 14.57 -7.17 15.34
C GLY A 189 14.74 -5.68 15.69
N GLN A 190 13.75 -4.87 15.28
CA GLN A 190 13.80 -3.42 15.51
C GLN A 190 13.50 -3.03 16.96
N PHE A 191 12.63 -3.77 17.64
CA PHE A 191 12.02 -3.34 18.91
C PHE A 191 12.13 -4.32 20.05
N SER A 192 13.10 -5.24 20.07
CA SER A 192 13.31 -6.13 21.22
C SER A 192 13.66 -5.33 22.48
N PRO A 193 12.83 -5.30 23.51
CA PRO A 193 13.06 -4.48 24.68
C PRO A 193 14.13 -5.08 25.60
N THR A 194 14.25 -6.40 25.65
CA THR A 194 15.24 -7.11 26.45
C THR A 194 15.91 -8.22 25.64
N PRO A 195 17.14 -8.63 26.00
CA PRO A 195 17.80 -9.76 25.35
C PRO A 195 16.98 -11.07 25.42
N GLU A 196 16.30 -11.30 26.52
CA GLU A 196 15.46 -12.48 26.72
C GLU A 196 14.28 -12.50 25.73
N MET A 197 13.65 -11.36 25.47
CA MET A 197 12.58 -11.25 24.50
C MET A 197 13.08 -11.41 23.06
N ALA A 198 14.31 -11.04 22.77
CA ALA A 198 14.94 -11.27 21.47
C ALA A 198 15.16 -12.77 21.20
N ILE A 199 15.47 -13.53 22.26
CA ILE A 199 15.70 -14.97 22.18
C ILE A 199 14.37 -15.74 22.23
N ASP A 200 13.42 -15.33 23.07
CA ASP A 200 12.07 -15.89 23.10
C ASP A 200 11.21 -15.32 21.98
N LYS A 201 11.26 -15.98 20.83
CA LYS A 201 10.59 -15.57 19.58
C LYS A 201 9.05 -15.51 19.65
N LYS A 202 8.42 -15.81 20.78
CA LYS A 202 6.96 -15.74 20.94
C LYS A 202 6.42 -14.31 20.83
N LEU A 203 7.21 -13.30 21.21
CA LEU A 203 6.80 -11.91 21.15
C LEU A 203 7.32 -11.17 19.91
N VAL A 204 8.51 -11.54 19.41
CA VAL A 204 9.17 -10.82 18.33
C VAL A 204 8.91 -11.47 16.97
N TYR A 205 8.79 -12.79 16.92
CA TYR A 205 8.69 -13.56 15.69
C TYR A 205 7.51 -13.20 14.79
N PRO A 206 6.29 -12.91 15.29
CA PRO A 206 5.15 -12.53 14.43
C PRO A 206 5.31 -11.20 13.68
N GLU A 207 6.28 -10.37 14.09
CA GLU A 207 6.48 -9.03 13.54
C GLU A 207 7.72 -8.94 12.65
N TYR A 208 8.70 -9.82 12.86
CA TYR A 208 10.01 -9.78 12.21
C TYR A 208 10.47 -11.15 11.75
N LEU A 209 11.21 -11.15 10.65
CA LEU A 209 12.08 -12.24 10.25
C LEU A 209 13.52 -11.86 10.59
N GLU A 210 14.15 -12.63 11.46
CA GLU A 210 15.57 -12.48 11.77
C GLU A 210 16.41 -13.12 10.66
N ALA A 211 17.42 -12.40 10.19
CA ALA A 211 18.31 -12.84 9.12
C ALA A 211 19.71 -12.24 9.32
N ASP A 212 20.61 -12.98 9.95
CA ASP A 212 21.98 -12.57 10.24
C ASP A 212 23.01 -13.21 9.29
N THR A 213 22.61 -14.21 8.51
CA THR A 213 23.45 -14.88 7.52
C THR A 213 22.88 -14.72 6.11
N HIS A 214 23.72 -14.93 5.08
CA HIS A 214 23.28 -14.87 3.69
C HIS A 214 22.13 -15.84 3.38
N ASP A 215 22.19 -17.05 3.92
CA ASP A 215 21.14 -18.06 3.70
C ASP A 215 19.82 -17.64 4.36
N GLU A 216 19.88 -17.05 5.54
CA GLU A 216 18.70 -16.50 6.23
C GLU A 216 18.11 -15.30 5.48
N ILE A 217 18.94 -14.41 4.96
CA ILE A 217 18.51 -13.29 4.09
C ILE A 217 17.72 -13.82 2.89
N ILE A 218 18.30 -14.78 2.16
CA ILE A 218 17.66 -15.41 1.00
C ILE A 218 16.32 -16.03 1.39
N LYS A 219 16.29 -16.79 2.50
CA LYS A 219 15.09 -17.45 2.99
C LYS A 219 14.01 -16.45 3.39
N ALA A 220 14.36 -15.39 4.10
CA ALA A 220 13.42 -14.36 4.56
C ALA A 220 12.78 -13.61 3.39
N VAL A 221 13.57 -13.21 2.38
CA VAL A 221 13.04 -12.57 1.16
C VAL A 221 12.07 -13.51 0.44
N ARG A 222 12.43 -14.78 0.25
CA ARG A 222 11.58 -15.78 -0.41
C ARG A 222 10.30 -16.06 0.38
N GLN A 223 10.37 -16.08 1.70
CA GLN A 223 9.19 -16.26 2.55
C GLN A 223 8.19 -15.11 2.35
N ASN A 224 8.62 -13.85 2.43
CA ASN A 224 7.76 -12.71 2.18
C ASN A 224 7.17 -12.73 0.75
N ALA A 225 7.99 -13.04 -0.25
CA ALA A 225 7.53 -13.18 -1.64
C ALA A 225 6.48 -14.29 -1.80
N LEU A 226 6.70 -15.46 -1.18
CA LEU A 226 5.77 -16.60 -1.20
C LEU A 226 4.40 -16.23 -0.59
N PHE A 227 4.39 -15.48 0.51
CA PHE A 227 3.13 -15.02 1.12
C PHE A 227 2.42 -13.98 0.26
N GLY A 228 3.16 -13.25 -0.57
CA GLY A 228 2.62 -12.29 -1.54
C GLY A 228 2.94 -10.83 -1.24
N ALA A 229 4.08 -10.56 -0.59
CA ALA A 229 4.62 -9.21 -0.47
C ALA A 229 4.80 -8.57 -1.86
N ARG A 230 4.72 -7.25 -1.92
CA ARG A 230 4.93 -6.43 -3.12
C ARG A 230 6.16 -5.52 -3.01
N VAL A 231 6.74 -5.47 -1.84
CA VAL A 231 8.00 -4.79 -1.52
C VAL A 231 8.64 -5.57 -0.37
N ILE A 232 9.96 -5.49 -0.24
CA ILE A 232 10.68 -6.04 0.90
C ILE A 232 11.09 -4.89 1.82
N LYS A 233 10.75 -5.00 3.10
CA LYS A 233 11.18 -4.06 4.14
C LYS A 233 12.30 -4.66 4.96
N ILE A 234 13.42 -3.95 5.05
CA ILE A 234 14.57 -4.35 5.86
C ILE A 234 14.89 -3.28 6.93
N CYS A 235 15.44 -3.70 8.05
CA CYS A 235 16.01 -2.82 9.03
C CYS A 235 17.53 -2.76 8.85
N VAL A 236 18.04 -1.68 8.26
CA VAL A 236 19.45 -1.56 7.87
C VAL A 236 20.38 -1.44 9.07
N ASP A 237 19.98 -0.64 10.07
CA ASP A 237 20.83 -0.22 11.19
C ASP A 237 20.09 -0.15 12.53
N CYS A 238 19.09 -1.03 12.72
CA CYS A 238 18.32 -1.09 13.96
C CYS A 238 19.13 -1.60 15.15
N LYS A 239 20.26 -2.22 14.90
CA LYS A 239 21.21 -2.73 15.89
C LYS A 239 22.62 -2.29 15.48
N PRO A 240 23.58 -2.27 16.46
CA PRO A 240 24.98 -1.96 16.14
C PRO A 240 25.61 -2.87 15.08
N TRP A 241 25.13 -4.12 14.97
CA TRP A 241 25.50 -5.10 13.93
C TRP A 241 24.59 -5.06 12.72
N GLY A 242 24.21 -3.86 12.25
CA GLY A 242 23.34 -3.70 11.09
C GLY A 242 23.98 -4.19 9.78
N TYR A 243 23.16 -4.33 8.75
CA TYR A 243 23.57 -4.89 7.45
C TYR A 243 24.67 -4.09 6.77
N THR A 244 25.64 -4.79 6.24
CA THR A 244 26.68 -4.25 5.36
C THR A 244 26.11 -3.88 3.99
N THR A 245 26.88 -3.11 3.20
CA THR A 245 26.50 -2.78 1.82
C THR A 245 26.29 -4.03 0.95
N ASP A 246 27.11 -5.08 1.15
CA ASP A 246 27.00 -6.32 0.35
C ASP A 246 25.78 -7.15 0.75
N GLU A 247 25.43 -7.19 2.03
CA GLU A 247 24.18 -7.82 2.48
C GLU A 247 22.95 -7.09 1.97
N ILE A 248 22.97 -5.75 1.92
CA ILE A 248 21.89 -4.97 1.31
C ILE A 248 21.79 -5.27 -0.20
N ARG A 249 22.93 -5.43 -0.91
CA ARG A 249 22.93 -5.87 -2.31
C ARG A 249 22.37 -7.29 -2.47
N LEU A 250 22.62 -8.18 -1.51
CA LEU A 250 22.02 -9.51 -1.52
C LEU A 250 20.50 -9.44 -1.39
N PHE A 251 19.96 -8.63 -0.47
CA PHE A 251 18.51 -8.37 -0.38
C PHE A 251 17.94 -7.88 -1.71
N ILE A 252 18.59 -6.89 -2.34
CA ILE A 252 18.16 -6.30 -3.60
C ILE A 252 18.17 -7.36 -4.72
N SER A 253 19.24 -8.14 -4.84
CA SER A 253 19.36 -9.14 -5.89
C SER A 253 18.38 -10.29 -5.74
N GLU A 254 18.10 -10.72 -4.50
CA GLU A 254 17.16 -11.79 -4.24
C GLU A 254 15.70 -11.32 -4.41
N ALA A 255 15.36 -10.11 -3.95
CA ALA A 255 14.07 -9.50 -4.16
C ALA A 255 13.75 -9.30 -5.65
N ALA A 256 14.75 -8.91 -6.44
CA ALA A 256 14.61 -8.71 -7.89
C ALA A 256 14.22 -10.00 -8.64
N LYS A 257 14.59 -11.19 -8.16
CA LYS A 257 14.17 -12.48 -8.73
C LYS A 257 12.65 -12.68 -8.66
N ALA A 258 12.01 -12.06 -7.66
CA ALA A 258 10.56 -12.05 -7.51
C ALA A 258 9.89 -10.78 -8.07
N GLY A 259 10.65 -9.90 -8.74
CA GLY A 259 10.17 -8.62 -9.25
C GLY A 259 9.89 -7.60 -8.14
N LEU A 260 10.52 -7.74 -6.98
CA LEU A 260 10.29 -6.88 -5.83
C LEU A 260 11.42 -5.87 -5.63
N LYS A 261 11.08 -4.71 -5.06
CA LYS A 261 12.03 -3.68 -4.61
C LYS A 261 12.28 -3.82 -3.11
N VAL A 262 13.34 -3.14 -2.64
CA VAL A 262 13.72 -3.14 -1.22
C VAL A 262 13.64 -1.74 -0.66
N GLU A 263 12.94 -1.59 0.48
CA GLU A 263 12.96 -0.37 1.30
C GLU A 263 13.72 -0.63 2.59
N GLY A 264 14.59 0.30 2.96
CA GLY A 264 15.38 0.24 4.20
C GLY A 264 14.89 1.20 5.27
N HIS A 265 14.63 0.70 6.49
CA HIS A 265 14.58 1.52 7.68
C HIS A 265 16.00 1.96 8.03
N VAL A 266 16.25 3.25 8.14
CA VAL A 266 17.58 3.81 8.38
C VAL A 266 17.51 4.88 9.47
N GLN A 267 18.42 4.81 10.44
CA GLN A 267 18.48 5.74 11.56
C GLN A 267 19.80 6.52 11.66
N THR A 268 20.84 6.05 11.00
CA THR A 268 22.19 6.61 11.11
C THR A 268 22.73 7.05 9.75
N VAL A 269 23.69 7.99 9.79
CA VAL A 269 24.42 8.44 8.57
C VAL A 269 25.15 7.28 7.90
N ASP A 270 25.72 6.38 8.69
CA ASP A 270 26.44 5.21 8.16
C ASP A 270 25.49 4.21 7.51
N GLY A 271 24.34 3.92 8.14
CA GLY A 271 23.28 3.10 7.54
C GLY A 271 22.77 3.68 6.23
N ALA A 272 22.55 4.99 6.19
CA ALA A 272 22.14 5.69 4.97
C ALA A 272 23.19 5.55 3.85
N ARG A 273 24.47 5.73 4.19
CA ARG A 273 25.58 5.55 3.22
C ARG A 273 25.60 4.15 2.66
N ARG A 274 25.55 3.12 3.52
CA ARG A 274 25.51 1.71 3.08
C ARG A 274 24.34 1.42 2.16
N ALA A 275 23.15 1.95 2.50
CA ALA A 275 21.95 1.77 1.71
C ALA A 275 22.03 2.43 0.32
N VAL A 276 22.49 3.70 0.24
CA VAL A 276 22.63 4.39 -1.06
C VAL A 276 23.76 3.81 -1.91
N ASP A 277 24.85 3.31 -1.28
CA ASP A 277 25.97 2.64 -1.98
C ASP A 277 25.51 1.29 -2.54
N ALA A 278 24.65 0.57 -1.84
CA ALA A 278 24.04 -0.67 -2.32
C ALA A 278 23.05 -0.46 -3.49
N GLY A 279 22.52 0.75 -3.66
CA GLY A 279 21.54 1.05 -4.69
C GLY A 279 20.12 0.64 -4.29
N ILE A 280 19.76 0.82 -3.02
CA ILE A 280 18.43 0.52 -2.51
C ILE A 280 17.34 1.33 -3.26
N TRP A 281 16.11 0.82 -3.32
CA TRP A 281 15.00 1.49 -4.00
C TRP A 281 14.47 2.71 -3.25
N SER A 282 14.20 2.55 -1.95
CA SER A 282 13.70 3.61 -1.09
C SER A 282 14.28 3.51 0.32
N ILE A 283 14.38 4.66 0.99
CA ILE A 283 14.84 4.77 2.38
C ILE A 283 13.73 5.43 3.21
N ALA A 284 13.39 4.77 4.31
CA ALA A 284 12.48 5.29 5.32
C ALA A 284 13.22 5.92 6.50
N HIS A 285 12.60 6.93 7.13
CA HIS A 285 13.06 7.58 8.36
C HIS A 285 14.46 8.17 8.23
N ASP A 286 14.63 9.19 7.49
CA ASP A 286 15.90 9.87 7.15
C ASP A 286 16.71 10.45 8.32
N ARG A 287 16.54 9.88 9.51
CA ARG A 287 17.28 10.32 10.70
C ARG A 287 18.78 10.19 10.44
N GLY A 288 19.47 11.32 10.53
CA GLY A 288 20.92 11.39 10.31
C GLY A 288 21.35 11.48 8.85
N MET A 289 20.47 11.59 7.86
CA MET A 289 20.85 11.95 6.49
C MET A 289 21.46 13.36 6.45
N ASN A 290 22.31 13.58 5.49
CA ASN A 290 22.96 14.85 5.25
C ASN A 290 22.93 15.21 3.76
N ASP A 291 23.36 16.41 3.44
CA ASP A 291 23.39 16.94 2.08
C ASP A 291 24.12 16.04 1.08
N SER A 292 25.23 15.40 1.48
CA SER A 292 25.98 14.50 0.61
C SER A 292 25.19 13.24 0.26
N ILE A 293 24.45 12.67 1.20
CA ILE A 293 23.59 11.52 1.00
C ILE A 293 22.40 11.90 0.09
N HIS A 294 21.75 13.03 0.34
CA HIS A 294 20.67 13.52 -0.50
C HIS A 294 21.11 13.73 -1.96
N LYS A 295 22.30 14.24 -2.21
CA LYS A 295 22.86 14.37 -3.56
C LYS A 295 23.05 13.01 -4.25
N VAL A 296 23.49 11.99 -3.51
CA VAL A 296 23.59 10.64 -4.04
C VAL A 296 22.21 10.06 -4.33
N MET A 297 21.25 10.23 -3.42
CA MET A 297 19.87 9.78 -3.62
C MET A 297 19.24 10.41 -4.87
N ALA A 298 19.41 11.72 -5.05
CA ALA A 298 18.93 12.42 -6.25
C ALA A 298 19.56 11.87 -7.53
N THR A 299 20.89 11.68 -7.54
CA THR A 299 21.65 11.17 -8.70
C THR A 299 21.24 9.74 -9.06
N LYS A 300 21.09 8.86 -8.07
CA LYS A 300 20.71 7.46 -8.24
C LYS A 300 19.19 7.24 -8.32
N ARG A 301 18.39 8.30 -8.13
CA ARG A 301 16.93 8.27 -8.07
C ARG A 301 16.42 7.32 -6.98
N ILE A 302 17.02 7.37 -5.80
CA ILE A 302 16.57 6.63 -4.61
C ILE A 302 15.46 7.43 -3.93
N PHE A 303 14.30 6.81 -3.72
CA PHE A 303 13.14 7.48 -3.09
C PHE A 303 13.36 7.69 -1.60
N ARG A 304 12.84 8.81 -1.10
CA ARG A 304 12.87 9.13 0.32
C ARG A 304 11.46 9.10 0.90
N ALA A 305 11.23 8.22 1.88
CA ALA A 305 10.02 8.09 2.68
C ALA A 305 10.32 8.62 4.10
N GLY A 306 10.33 9.93 4.27
CA GLY A 306 10.91 10.57 5.45
C GLY A 306 10.05 10.48 6.72
N THR A 307 8.77 10.23 6.62
CA THR A 307 7.80 10.07 7.74
C THR A 307 7.79 11.25 8.71
N GLU A 308 7.67 12.46 8.17
CA GLU A 308 7.83 13.73 8.88
C GLU A 308 6.61 14.09 9.72
N THR A 309 6.51 13.48 10.89
CA THR A 309 5.38 13.67 11.81
C THR A 309 5.22 15.12 12.25
N PRO A 310 4.02 15.71 12.11
CA PRO A 310 3.76 17.07 12.56
C PRO A 310 3.84 17.22 14.07
N LEU A 311 4.26 18.40 14.51
CA LEU A 311 4.39 18.71 15.93
C LEU A 311 3.09 18.52 16.72
N SER A 312 1.94 18.74 16.07
CA SER A 312 0.61 18.62 16.68
C SER A 312 0.17 17.19 16.99
N LEU A 313 0.80 16.19 16.39
CA LEU A 313 0.36 14.79 16.49
C LEU A 313 1.15 13.95 17.50
N VAL A 314 2.31 14.41 17.97
CA VAL A 314 3.17 13.62 18.84
C VAL A 314 3.51 14.37 20.10
N GLY A 315 2.97 13.94 21.24
CA GLY A 315 3.23 14.52 22.55
C GLY A 315 4.67 14.34 23.07
N HIS A 316 5.56 13.68 22.30
CA HIS A 316 6.95 13.41 22.67
C HIS A 316 7.97 14.03 21.72
N GLN A 317 7.55 14.78 20.70
CA GLN A 317 8.44 15.46 19.80
C GLN A 317 8.80 16.83 20.39
N THR A 318 10.09 17.04 20.68
CA THR A 318 10.53 18.37 21.09
C THR A 318 10.53 19.33 19.90
N PRO A 319 10.34 20.64 20.13
CA PRO A 319 10.44 21.65 19.05
C PRO A 319 11.75 21.54 18.25
N GLN A 320 12.87 21.32 18.92
CA GLN A 320 14.19 21.18 18.28
C GLN A 320 14.26 19.97 17.34
N ARG A 321 13.67 18.83 17.74
CA ARG A 321 13.60 17.64 16.89
C ARG A 321 12.69 17.87 15.68
N TYR A 322 11.58 18.56 15.87
CA TYR A 322 10.69 18.94 14.78
C TYR A 322 11.37 19.87 13.78
N GLU A 323 12.08 20.91 14.26
CA GLU A 323 12.87 21.83 13.41
C GLU A 323 13.92 21.07 12.59
N ALA A 324 14.61 20.10 13.19
CA ALA A 324 15.56 19.26 12.47
C ALA A 324 14.88 18.43 11.37
N THR A 325 13.69 17.87 11.65
CA THR A 325 12.89 17.14 10.66
C THR A 325 12.47 18.04 9.49
N VAL A 326 11.99 19.25 9.79
CA VAL A 326 11.62 20.26 8.78
C VAL A 326 12.82 20.64 7.91
N ALA A 327 13.97 20.88 8.54
CA ALA A 327 15.21 21.23 7.83
C ALA A 327 15.68 20.08 6.92
N MET A 328 15.58 18.83 7.37
CA MET A 328 15.95 17.65 6.60
C MET A 328 15.05 17.45 5.39
N LEU A 329 13.73 17.61 5.56
CA LEU A 329 12.77 17.56 4.47
C LEU A 329 13.06 18.63 3.41
N ARG A 330 13.30 19.87 3.84
CA ARG A 330 13.68 20.98 2.96
C ARG A 330 14.96 20.67 2.19
N ASN A 331 16.00 20.18 2.87
CA ASN A 331 17.27 19.81 2.23
C ASN A 331 17.08 18.73 1.16
N GLY A 332 16.25 17.72 1.43
CA GLY A 332 15.90 16.70 0.43
C GLY A 332 15.21 17.30 -0.81
N TRP A 333 14.27 18.23 -0.60
CA TRP A 333 13.57 18.92 -1.68
C TRP A 333 14.51 19.81 -2.50
N GLU A 334 15.36 20.60 -1.87
CA GLU A 334 16.35 21.45 -2.52
C GLU A 334 17.35 20.65 -3.37
N ASN A 335 17.77 19.48 -2.90
CA ASN A 335 18.63 18.55 -3.60
C ASN A 335 17.91 17.73 -4.69
N LYS A 336 16.59 17.91 -4.90
CA LYS A 336 15.80 17.17 -5.90
C LYS A 336 15.73 15.67 -5.65
N VAL A 337 15.82 15.25 -4.41
CA VAL A 337 15.53 13.86 -4.02
C VAL A 337 14.08 13.54 -4.40
N PRO A 338 13.77 12.36 -4.96
CA PRO A 338 12.40 11.96 -5.20
C PRO A 338 11.69 11.69 -3.86
N LEU A 339 11.08 12.75 -3.30
CA LEU A 339 10.37 12.73 -2.02
C LEU A 339 9.00 12.09 -2.18
N THR A 340 8.65 11.15 -1.32
CA THR A 340 7.32 10.56 -1.24
C THR A 340 6.58 11.07 -0.01
N PHE A 341 5.28 11.28 -0.13
CA PHE A 341 4.44 11.53 1.04
C PHE A 341 4.26 10.23 1.81
N SER A 342 4.75 10.20 3.05
CA SER A 342 4.89 9.00 3.87
C SER A 342 4.61 9.37 5.32
N THR A 343 3.68 8.67 5.95
CA THR A 343 3.22 9.12 7.27
C THR A 343 3.76 8.30 8.43
N ASP A 344 4.02 7.00 8.22
CA ASP A 344 4.33 6.09 9.34
C ASP A 344 3.24 6.16 10.42
N ALA A 345 2.01 6.45 10.01
CA ALA A 345 0.91 6.66 10.94
C ALA A 345 0.50 5.32 11.55
N ASP A 346 0.77 5.17 12.83
CA ASP A 346 0.55 3.94 13.59
C ASP A 346 -0.10 4.22 14.97
N TYR A 347 -0.49 5.46 15.23
CA TYR A 347 -1.04 5.89 16.52
C TYR A 347 -2.50 6.31 16.44
N TYR A 348 -3.18 6.17 17.55
CA TYR A 348 -4.55 6.65 17.75
C TYR A 348 -4.53 8.13 18.16
N VAL A 349 -5.34 8.94 17.48
CA VAL A 349 -5.60 10.33 17.84
C VAL A 349 -7.08 10.47 18.15
N PRO A 350 -7.46 10.84 19.37
CA PRO A 350 -8.86 11.00 19.72
C PRO A 350 -9.63 11.94 18.77
N GLY A 351 -10.77 11.47 18.28
CA GLY A 351 -11.63 12.25 17.39
C GLY A 351 -11.16 12.35 15.94
N LYS A 352 -10.07 11.66 15.55
CA LYS A 352 -9.58 11.60 14.16
C LYS A 352 -9.54 10.17 13.64
N THR A 353 -9.90 10.01 12.39
CA THR A 353 -9.66 8.78 11.62
C THR A 353 -8.20 8.64 11.20
N ARG A 354 -7.76 7.44 10.85
CA ARG A 354 -6.40 7.18 10.35
C ARG A 354 -6.06 8.07 9.15
N GLY A 355 -7.00 8.26 8.23
CA GLY A 355 -6.79 9.09 7.05
C GLY A 355 -6.71 10.58 7.37
N GLU A 356 -7.49 11.08 8.34
CA GLU A 356 -7.36 12.46 8.82
C GLU A 356 -6.04 12.69 9.53
N VAL A 357 -5.54 11.72 10.30
CA VAL A 357 -4.20 11.77 10.87
C VAL A 357 -3.15 11.83 9.77
N ALA A 358 -3.26 11.00 8.73
CA ALA A 358 -2.33 11.00 7.60
C ALA A 358 -2.29 12.35 6.86
N ILE A 359 -3.44 12.99 6.63
CA ILE A 359 -3.50 14.31 5.98
C ILE A 359 -2.82 15.40 6.80
N GLU A 360 -2.77 15.31 8.13
CA GLU A 360 -2.09 16.32 8.97
C GLU A 360 -0.59 16.45 8.65
N PHE A 361 0.02 15.42 8.10
CA PHE A 361 1.45 15.42 7.74
C PHE A 361 1.81 16.52 6.71
N ILE A 362 0.83 17.03 5.94
CA ILE A 362 1.06 18.20 5.09
C ILE A 362 1.56 19.42 5.88
N GLU A 363 1.30 19.54 7.16
CA GLU A 363 1.78 20.67 7.98
C GLU A 363 3.31 20.72 8.02
N THR A 364 3.98 19.58 8.16
CA THR A 364 5.44 19.54 8.15
C THR A 364 6.01 19.91 6.78
N TRP A 365 5.36 19.49 5.69
CA TRP A 365 5.75 19.88 4.33
C TRP A 365 5.58 21.39 4.08
N LYS A 366 4.48 21.97 4.57
CA LYS A 366 4.26 23.44 4.54
C LYS A 366 5.30 24.16 5.37
N ALA A 367 5.63 23.68 6.58
CA ALA A 367 6.65 24.24 7.45
C ALA A 367 8.05 24.17 6.81
N ALA A 368 8.33 23.16 5.98
CA ALA A 368 9.53 23.08 5.18
C ALA A 368 9.57 24.07 4.02
N GLY A 369 8.50 24.82 3.76
CA GLY A 369 8.40 25.79 2.67
C GLY A 369 8.23 25.16 1.29
N ILE A 370 7.81 23.89 1.23
CA ILE A 370 7.59 23.18 -0.03
C ILE A 370 6.27 23.67 -0.66
N PRO A 371 6.28 24.09 -1.94
CA PRO A 371 5.08 24.57 -2.61
C PRO A 371 3.99 23.52 -2.75
N ALA A 372 2.72 23.93 -2.73
CA ALA A 372 1.57 23.03 -2.85
C ALA A 372 1.63 22.09 -4.08
N PRO A 373 2.08 22.51 -5.29
CA PRO A 373 2.25 21.59 -6.41
C PRO A 373 3.25 20.47 -6.15
N ASP A 374 4.36 20.76 -5.45
CA ASP A 374 5.38 19.74 -5.16
C ASP A 374 4.91 18.78 -4.07
N ILE A 375 4.16 19.26 -3.06
CA ILE A 375 3.50 18.40 -2.06
C ILE A 375 2.50 17.47 -2.76
N LEU A 376 1.65 18.00 -3.63
CA LEU A 376 0.68 17.20 -4.38
C LEU A 376 1.38 16.18 -5.28
N LYS A 377 2.50 16.54 -5.89
CA LYS A 377 3.32 15.63 -6.69
C LYS A 377 3.90 14.50 -5.86
N ALA A 378 4.36 14.76 -4.64
CA ALA A 378 4.81 13.75 -3.70
C ALA A 378 3.69 12.79 -3.28
N MET A 379 2.48 13.33 -3.06
CA MET A 379 1.28 12.56 -2.71
C MET A 379 0.66 11.78 -3.87
N THR A 380 1.14 11.97 -5.10
CA THR A 380 0.58 11.37 -6.32
C THR A 380 1.68 10.77 -7.18
N ILE A 381 2.29 11.53 -8.08
CA ILE A 381 3.19 11.03 -9.13
C ILE A 381 4.38 10.26 -8.55
N VAL A 382 5.08 10.84 -7.57
CA VAL A 382 6.23 10.18 -6.93
C VAL A 382 5.77 8.97 -6.10
N GLY A 383 4.60 9.08 -5.47
CA GLY A 383 3.95 7.98 -4.76
C GLY A 383 3.61 6.80 -5.69
N TYR A 384 3.12 7.06 -6.92
CA TYR A 384 2.85 5.99 -7.91
C TYR A 384 4.14 5.32 -8.36
N GLU A 385 5.19 6.08 -8.61
CA GLU A 385 6.50 5.57 -9.03
C GLU A 385 7.11 4.65 -7.97
N VAL A 386 7.19 5.09 -6.71
CA VAL A 386 7.75 4.26 -5.63
C VAL A 386 6.93 3.01 -5.36
N SER A 387 5.62 3.06 -5.66
CA SER A 387 4.67 1.94 -5.53
C SER A 387 4.62 1.04 -6.77
N GLU A 388 5.35 1.38 -7.85
CA GLU A 388 5.36 0.67 -9.14
C GLU A 388 3.94 0.51 -9.74
N THR A 389 3.09 1.54 -9.59
CA THR A 389 1.69 1.51 -10.05
C THR A 389 1.42 2.44 -11.25
N GLN A 390 2.35 3.31 -11.59
CA GLN A 390 2.22 4.40 -12.57
C GLN A 390 1.73 3.98 -13.96
N ASP A 391 1.91 2.72 -14.34
CA ASP A 391 1.53 2.19 -15.66
C ASP A 391 0.12 1.59 -15.70
N THR A 392 -0.50 1.42 -14.54
CA THR A 392 -1.82 0.78 -14.43
C THR A 392 -2.85 1.63 -13.71
N ARG A 393 -2.41 2.42 -12.72
CA ARG A 393 -3.26 3.27 -11.89
C ARG A 393 -2.49 4.48 -11.36
N GLY A 394 -3.22 5.50 -11.01
CA GLY A 394 -2.68 6.74 -10.46
C GLY A 394 -3.02 7.92 -11.36
N PRO A 395 -2.31 8.18 -12.48
CA PRO A 395 -2.65 9.28 -13.37
C PRO A 395 -4.09 9.16 -13.93
N ILE A 396 -4.79 10.28 -14.02
CA ILE A 396 -6.10 10.34 -14.69
C ILE A 396 -5.85 10.36 -16.21
N LYS A 397 -5.75 9.17 -16.79
CA LYS A 397 -5.40 8.95 -18.19
C LYS A 397 -6.22 7.79 -18.76
N VAL A 398 -6.63 7.90 -20.03
CA VAL A 398 -7.36 6.83 -20.73
C VAL A 398 -6.60 5.50 -20.66
N GLY A 399 -7.33 4.44 -20.30
CA GLY A 399 -6.83 3.09 -20.10
C GLY A 399 -6.43 2.76 -18.65
N MET A 400 -6.16 3.76 -17.81
CA MET A 400 -5.85 3.57 -16.39
C MET A 400 -7.10 3.21 -15.58
N TRP A 401 -6.91 2.55 -14.43
CA TRP A 401 -7.98 2.36 -13.45
C TRP A 401 -8.50 3.72 -12.97
N ALA A 402 -9.82 3.85 -12.90
CA ALA A 402 -10.46 5.08 -12.46
C ALA A 402 -10.40 5.21 -10.93
N ASP A 403 -9.26 5.69 -10.46
CA ASP A 403 -8.95 6.01 -9.07
C ASP A 403 -8.74 7.52 -8.96
N PHE A 404 -9.70 8.24 -8.39
CA PHE A 404 -9.59 9.68 -8.20
C PHE A 404 -10.43 10.18 -7.04
N ILE A 405 -10.14 11.40 -6.61
CA ILE A 405 -10.88 12.12 -5.59
C ILE A 405 -11.40 13.44 -6.15
N ALA A 406 -12.37 14.05 -5.46
CA ALA A 406 -12.74 15.42 -5.73
C ALA A 406 -12.83 16.21 -4.42
N VAL A 407 -12.31 17.44 -4.48
CA VAL A 407 -12.20 18.36 -3.34
C VAL A 407 -12.72 19.75 -3.70
N PRO A 408 -13.20 20.55 -2.72
CA PRO A 408 -13.45 21.96 -2.95
C PRO A 408 -12.11 22.72 -3.08
N GLY A 409 -12.09 23.76 -3.89
CA GLY A 409 -10.87 24.55 -4.12
C GLY A 409 -9.90 23.88 -5.12
N ASN A 410 -8.67 24.39 -5.17
CA ASN A 410 -7.62 23.87 -6.07
C ASN A 410 -6.38 23.53 -5.24
N PRO A 411 -5.99 22.24 -5.12
CA PRO A 411 -4.85 21.81 -4.31
C PRO A 411 -3.50 22.26 -4.86
N LEU A 412 -3.40 22.72 -6.11
CA LEU A 412 -2.20 23.37 -6.64
C LEU A 412 -2.00 24.78 -6.07
N LEU A 413 -3.08 25.45 -5.63
CA LEU A 413 -3.03 26.77 -5.00
C LEU A 413 -2.94 26.66 -3.48
N SER A 414 -3.66 25.71 -2.89
CA SER A 414 -3.61 25.41 -1.46
C SER A 414 -3.78 23.92 -1.23
N ILE A 415 -2.73 23.29 -0.73
CA ILE A 415 -2.75 21.85 -0.44
C ILE A 415 -3.79 21.49 0.62
N ASP A 416 -4.21 22.43 1.48
CA ASP A 416 -5.25 22.23 2.49
C ASP A 416 -6.63 21.88 1.89
N ALA A 417 -6.84 22.09 0.59
CA ALA A 417 -8.04 21.58 -0.10
C ALA A 417 -8.20 20.07 0.06
N LEU A 418 -7.10 19.32 0.22
CA LEU A 418 -7.12 17.87 0.43
C LEU A 418 -7.67 17.44 1.79
N ARG A 419 -7.83 18.36 2.75
CA ARG A 419 -8.44 18.05 4.06
C ARG A 419 -9.96 17.80 3.96
N ASN A 420 -10.56 18.18 2.85
CA ASN A 420 -12.01 18.08 2.64
C ASN A 420 -12.35 17.27 1.38
N VAL A 421 -12.04 15.98 1.39
CA VAL A 421 -12.38 15.07 0.29
C VAL A 421 -13.88 14.84 0.28
N GLN A 422 -14.56 15.30 -0.78
CA GLN A 422 -16.01 15.19 -0.97
C GLN A 422 -16.42 13.97 -1.79
N PHE A 423 -15.51 13.46 -2.63
CA PHE A 423 -15.79 12.34 -3.52
C PHE A 423 -14.56 11.43 -3.62
N VAL A 424 -14.79 10.12 -3.62
CA VAL A 424 -13.76 9.10 -3.84
C VAL A 424 -14.29 8.05 -4.82
N MET A 425 -13.58 7.86 -5.93
CA MET A 425 -13.76 6.74 -6.83
C MET A 425 -12.52 5.85 -6.80
N LYS A 426 -12.74 4.54 -6.74
CA LYS A 426 -11.69 3.52 -6.77
C LYS A 426 -12.13 2.37 -7.68
N ASN A 427 -11.28 1.98 -8.64
CA ASN A 427 -11.63 0.98 -9.67
C ASN A 427 -12.95 1.30 -10.40
N GLY A 428 -13.27 2.59 -10.61
CA GLY A 428 -14.52 3.04 -11.23
C GLY A 428 -15.77 2.93 -10.34
N MET A 429 -15.61 2.51 -9.08
CA MET A 429 -16.70 2.44 -8.10
C MET A 429 -16.66 3.64 -7.17
N VAL A 430 -17.83 4.19 -6.84
CA VAL A 430 -17.96 5.32 -5.91
C VAL A 430 -17.96 4.81 -4.48
N PHE A 431 -17.00 5.24 -3.69
CA PHE A 431 -16.89 4.92 -2.26
C PHE A 431 -17.31 6.07 -1.34
N LYS A 432 -17.18 7.32 -1.81
CA LYS A 432 -17.59 8.50 -1.06
C LYS A 432 -18.24 9.51 -2.00
N GLN A 433 -19.36 10.10 -1.58
CA GLN A 433 -20.05 11.15 -2.33
C GLN A 433 -20.69 12.16 -1.38
N GLY A 434 -20.51 13.45 -1.64
CA GLY A 434 -21.00 14.52 -0.77
C GLY A 434 -20.40 14.45 0.64
N GLY A 435 -19.16 13.99 0.77
CA GLY A 435 -18.47 13.84 2.06
C GLY A 435 -18.85 12.58 2.86
N VAL A 436 -19.81 11.78 2.39
CA VAL A 436 -20.31 10.59 3.09
C VAL A 436 -19.92 9.31 2.34
N MET A 437 -19.50 8.30 3.08
CA MET A 437 -19.22 6.97 2.50
C MET A 437 -20.51 6.34 1.96
N THR A 438 -20.45 5.77 0.78
CA THR A 438 -21.60 5.20 0.07
C THR A 438 -21.93 3.81 0.62
N PRO A 439 -23.11 3.54 1.20
CA PRO A 439 -23.43 2.24 1.78
C PRO A 439 -23.32 1.04 0.83
N GLY A 440 -23.64 1.25 -0.46
CA GLY A 440 -23.57 0.19 -1.50
C GLY A 440 -22.16 -0.20 -1.95
N ALA A 441 -21.13 0.55 -1.55
CA ALA A 441 -19.74 0.22 -1.89
C ALA A 441 -19.20 -1.03 -1.14
N PHE A 442 -19.94 -1.50 -0.13
CA PHE A 442 -19.46 -2.55 0.78
C PHE A 442 -19.75 -3.98 0.30
N PHE A 443 -20.63 -4.21 -0.67
CA PHE A 443 -21.00 -5.58 -1.06
C PHE A 443 -21.45 -5.66 -2.52
N ASN A 444 -20.52 -5.79 -3.44
CA ASN A 444 -20.81 -6.31 -4.77
C ASN A 444 -20.29 -7.75 -4.96
N GLY A 445 -20.42 -8.57 -3.95
CA GLY A 445 -20.36 -10.03 -3.91
C GLY A 445 -19.65 -10.80 -5.05
N GLY A 446 -18.61 -10.26 -5.64
CA GLY A 446 -17.86 -10.91 -6.70
C GLY A 446 -16.46 -10.32 -6.81
N PRO A 447 -15.50 -11.05 -7.40
CA PRO A 447 -14.18 -10.52 -7.61
C PRO A 447 -14.28 -9.23 -8.41
N VAL A 448 -13.70 -8.15 -7.87
CA VAL A 448 -13.51 -6.93 -8.64
C VAL A 448 -12.73 -7.32 -9.89
N ASN A 449 -13.33 -7.13 -11.07
CA ASN A 449 -12.71 -7.46 -12.35
C ASN A 449 -11.32 -6.83 -12.42
N GLY A 450 -10.29 -7.64 -12.37
CA GLY A 450 -8.89 -7.21 -12.28
C GLY A 450 -8.05 -8.09 -11.37
N TYR A 451 -8.63 -9.06 -10.69
CA TYR A 451 -7.85 -10.14 -10.07
C TYR A 451 -7.30 -11.04 -11.18
N ASN A 452 -6.24 -10.60 -11.82
CA ASN A 452 -5.43 -11.43 -12.68
C ASN A 452 -4.03 -11.50 -12.10
N GLN A 453 -3.80 -12.64 -11.46
CA GLN A 453 -2.66 -13.51 -11.70
C GLN A 453 -1.43 -12.78 -12.28
N ARG A 454 -0.48 -12.57 -11.41
CA ARG A 454 0.94 -12.71 -11.78
C ARG A 454 1.53 -13.86 -11.02
#